data_fdf0d72c91b9d4b4fc848cdf0c5df48c
#
_entry.id   fdf0d72c91b9d4b4fc848cdf0c5df48c
#
_cell.length_a   1.000
_cell.length_b   1.000
_cell.length_c   1.000
_cell.angle_alpha   90.00
_cell.angle_beta   90.00
_cell.angle_gamma   90.00
#
_symmetry.space_group_name_H-M   'P 1'
#
loop_
_entity.id
_entity.type
_entity.pdbx_description
1 polymer ?
#
loop_
_entity_poly.entity_id
_entity_poly.type
_entity_poly.pdbx_seq_one_letter_code
_entity_poly.pdbx_strand_id
1 'polypeptide(L)'
;MYATADMLLTSTPAHAAEQTQEPAIEVVLVRAVLEGDRDGFARLYDLYAPLVHGILLARVPRIEVDDLVQDIFLHAFKKLHTLRDAAAFGPWIAMIARNRAVDFHRRSKETVEINDDLRGSDAHDSRAQEILELIRSLPEAYRETLVLRLVEGMTGPEIAARTGLTAASVRVNLHRGMKLLRQQLGFMEGL
;
A
#
# COMPACT_ATOMS: atom_id res chain seq x y z
N MET A 1 -51.21 -38.60 -44.42
CA MET A 1 -50.56 -37.68 -45.36
C MET A 1 -49.92 -36.56 -44.51
N TYR A 2 -48.69 -36.30 -44.73
CA TYR A 2 -47.79 -35.30 -44.21
C TYR A 2 -46.90 -35.71 -43.05
N ALA A 3 -45.65 -35.74 -43.43
CA ALA A 3 -44.46 -36.05 -42.69
C ALA A 3 -44.08 -34.95 -41.69
N THR A 4 -43.70 -35.36 -40.52
CA THR A 4 -43.06 -34.57 -39.51
C THR A 4 -41.51 -34.64 -39.69
N ALA A 5 -40.86 -33.54 -40.01
CA ALA A 5 -39.42 -33.41 -40.05
C ALA A 5 -38.91 -33.21 -38.66
N ASP A 6 -38.14 -34.17 -38.21
CA ASP A 6 -37.38 -34.15 -36.97
C ASP A 6 -36.10 -33.33 -37.19
N MET A 7 -35.99 -32.22 -36.50
CA MET A 7 -34.84 -31.32 -36.59
C MET A 7 -34.01 -31.45 -35.32
N LEU A 8 -33.02 -32.33 -35.37
CA LEU A 8 -32.02 -32.55 -34.36
C LEU A 8 -31.17 -31.27 -34.18
N LEU A 9 -31.42 -30.56 -33.10
CA LEU A 9 -30.53 -29.50 -32.60
C LEU A 9 -29.32 -30.14 -31.91
N THR A 10 -28.22 -30.24 -32.64
CA THR A 10 -26.92 -30.55 -32.08
C THR A 10 -26.44 -29.34 -31.28
N SER A 11 -26.55 -29.41 -29.96
CA SER A 11 -25.90 -28.45 -29.05
C SER A 11 -24.39 -28.69 -29.08
N THR A 12 -23.69 -27.78 -29.69
CA THR A 12 -22.23 -27.66 -29.57
C THR A 12 -21.89 -27.32 -28.14
N PRO A 13 -21.02 -28.06 -27.44
CA PRO A 13 -20.53 -27.63 -26.14
C PRO A 13 -19.68 -26.38 -26.33
N ALA A 14 -20.10 -25.28 -25.71
CA ALA A 14 -19.30 -24.08 -25.57
C ALA A 14 -17.98 -24.47 -24.91
N HIS A 15 -16.92 -24.44 -25.68
CA HIS A 15 -15.55 -24.52 -25.19
C HIS A 15 -15.33 -23.32 -24.28
N ALA A 16 -15.43 -23.53 -22.98
CA ALA A 16 -15.00 -22.57 -21.99
C ALA A 16 -13.49 -22.37 -22.22
N ALA A 17 -13.15 -21.30 -22.91
CA ALA A 17 -11.77 -20.83 -22.98
C ALA A 17 -11.33 -20.57 -21.53
N GLU A 18 -10.54 -21.47 -20.97
CA GLU A 18 -9.71 -21.19 -19.81
C GLU A 18 -8.85 -19.99 -20.21
N GLN A 19 -9.29 -18.81 -19.79
CA GLN A 19 -8.46 -17.62 -19.79
C GLN A 19 -7.32 -17.92 -18.80
N THR A 20 -6.20 -18.41 -19.31
CA THR A 20 -4.96 -18.50 -18.58
C THR A 20 -4.56 -17.06 -18.26
N GLN A 21 -5.04 -16.55 -17.12
CA GLN A 21 -4.72 -15.23 -16.63
C GLN A 21 -3.21 -15.26 -16.34
N GLU A 22 -2.43 -14.45 -17.07
CA GLU A 22 -1.01 -14.35 -16.80
C GLU A 22 -0.81 -14.04 -15.32
N PRO A 23 0.12 -14.73 -14.64
CA PRO A 23 0.33 -14.49 -13.22
C PRO A 23 0.75 -13.04 -13.00
N ALA A 24 0.17 -12.40 -12.00
CA ALA A 24 0.52 -11.05 -11.64
C ALA A 24 2.04 -10.93 -11.44
N ILE A 25 2.62 -9.80 -11.84
CA ILE A 25 4.08 -9.59 -11.88
C ILE A 25 4.75 -9.91 -10.54
N GLU A 26 4.09 -9.56 -9.43
CA GLU A 26 4.61 -9.86 -8.09
C GLU A 26 4.73 -11.36 -7.82
N VAL A 27 3.82 -12.18 -8.35
CA VAL A 27 3.87 -13.64 -8.19
C VAL A 27 5.10 -14.21 -8.90
N VAL A 28 5.38 -13.71 -10.10
CA VAL A 28 6.58 -14.12 -10.88
C VAL A 28 7.85 -13.71 -10.14
N LEU A 29 7.90 -12.45 -9.66
CA LEU A 29 9.08 -11.92 -8.97
C LEU A 29 9.34 -12.63 -7.64
N VAL A 30 8.29 -12.86 -6.83
CA VAL A 30 8.44 -13.59 -5.55
C VAL A 30 8.99 -14.99 -5.77
N ARG A 31 8.49 -15.72 -6.78
CA ARG A 31 9.01 -17.06 -7.11
C ARG A 31 10.45 -17.02 -7.56
N ALA A 32 10.81 -16.10 -8.46
CA ALA A 32 12.18 -15.94 -8.93
C ALA A 32 13.15 -15.66 -7.76
N VAL A 33 12.77 -14.79 -6.81
CA VAL A 33 13.60 -14.52 -5.63
C VAL A 33 13.76 -15.75 -4.74
N LEU A 34 12.71 -16.56 -4.56
CA LEU A 34 12.78 -17.80 -3.79
C LEU A 34 13.67 -18.85 -4.46
N GLU A 35 13.83 -18.78 -5.78
CA GLU A 35 14.74 -19.60 -6.58
C GLU A 35 16.18 -19.03 -6.63
N GLY A 36 16.42 -17.87 -6.00
CA GLY A 36 17.76 -17.27 -5.86
C GLY A 36 18.05 -16.10 -6.80
N ASP A 37 17.06 -15.61 -7.57
CA ASP A 37 17.21 -14.43 -8.41
C ASP A 37 17.26 -13.15 -7.56
N ARG A 38 18.45 -12.53 -7.52
CA ARG A 38 18.67 -11.27 -6.78
C ARG A 38 18.06 -10.06 -7.49
N ASP A 39 17.99 -10.06 -8.81
CA ASP A 39 17.41 -8.97 -9.59
C ASP A 39 15.89 -8.93 -9.41
N GLY A 40 15.26 -10.09 -9.21
CA GLY A 40 13.85 -10.19 -8.85
C GLY A 40 13.53 -9.42 -7.55
N PHE A 41 14.43 -9.43 -6.55
CA PHE A 41 14.23 -8.67 -5.32
C PHE A 41 14.35 -7.15 -5.53
N ALA A 42 15.31 -6.69 -6.33
CA ALA A 42 15.41 -5.27 -6.67
C ALA A 42 14.12 -4.77 -7.36
N ARG A 43 13.55 -5.56 -8.26
CA ARG A 43 12.27 -5.24 -8.91
C ARG A 43 11.07 -5.25 -7.94
N LEU A 44 11.04 -6.16 -6.97
CA LEU A 44 10.04 -6.13 -5.89
C LEU A 44 10.20 -4.89 -5.03
N TYR A 45 11.44 -4.48 -4.74
CA TYR A 45 11.73 -3.24 -4.03
C TYR A 45 11.13 -2.04 -4.79
N ASP A 46 11.48 -1.87 -6.06
CA ASP A 46 11.00 -0.74 -6.89
C ASP A 46 9.46 -0.70 -6.97
N LEU A 47 8.82 -1.87 -7.06
CA LEU A 47 7.37 -1.98 -7.17
C LEU A 47 6.64 -1.64 -5.87
N TYR A 48 7.23 -1.95 -4.71
CA TYR A 48 6.58 -1.87 -3.40
C TYR A 48 7.18 -0.81 -2.46
N ALA A 49 8.33 -0.20 -2.79
CA ALA A 49 8.91 0.87 -1.97
C ALA A 49 7.94 2.05 -1.79
N PRO A 50 7.19 2.52 -2.81
CA PRO A 50 6.19 3.56 -2.61
C PRO A 50 5.09 3.17 -1.61
N LEU A 51 4.63 1.91 -1.63
CA LEU A 51 3.65 1.42 -0.66
C LEU A 51 4.19 1.50 0.77
N VAL A 52 5.39 0.95 1.00
CA VAL A 52 6.04 0.92 2.32
C VAL A 52 6.34 2.33 2.81
N HIS A 53 6.90 3.18 1.94
CA HIS A 53 7.17 4.59 2.23
C HIS A 53 5.90 5.33 2.64
N GLY A 54 4.82 5.25 1.87
CA GLY A 54 3.56 5.91 2.17
C GLY A 54 2.91 5.43 3.48
N ILE A 55 2.98 4.11 3.79
CA ILE A 55 2.50 3.57 5.06
C ILE A 55 3.29 4.16 6.25
N LEU A 56 4.61 4.24 6.14
CA LEU A 56 5.47 4.81 7.16
C LEU A 56 5.25 6.31 7.29
N LEU A 57 5.24 7.03 6.17
CA LEU A 57 5.05 8.47 6.13
C LEU A 57 3.74 8.91 6.82
N ALA A 58 2.71 8.09 6.76
CA ALA A 58 1.45 8.31 7.45
C ALA A 58 1.53 8.12 8.99
N ARG A 59 2.63 7.53 9.50
CA ARG A 59 2.70 7.08 10.90
C ARG A 59 3.92 7.57 11.67
N VAL A 60 5.07 7.71 11.03
CA VAL A 60 6.33 8.06 11.74
C VAL A 60 6.88 9.39 11.24
N PRO A 61 7.79 10.06 11.97
CA PRO A 61 8.46 11.26 11.50
C PRO A 61 9.17 11.03 10.16
N ARG A 62 9.15 12.03 9.28
CA ARG A 62 9.70 11.92 7.92
C ARG A 62 11.16 11.49 7.90
N ILE A 63 11.96 12.00 8.83
CA ILE A 63 13.40 11.72 8.94
C ILE A 63 13.69 10.23 9.16
N GLU A 64 12.76 9.49 9.74
CA GLU A 64 12.93 8.06 10.04
C GLU A 64 12.46 7.14 8.91
N VAL A 65 11.75 7.70 7.91
CA VAL A 65 11.04 6.88 6.92
C VAL A 65 11.99 6.07 6.07
N ASP A 66 13.04 6.69 5.53
CA ASP A 66 13.96 6.04 4.58
C ASP A 66 14.72 4.89 5.23
N ASP A 67 15.20 5.07 6.46
CA ASP A 67 15.89 4.03 7.21
C ASP A 67 14.95 2.87 7.54
N LEU A 68 13.72 3.19 7.92
CA LEU A 68 12.71 2.15 8.20
C LEU A 68 12.28 1.41 6.92
N VAL A 69 12.21 2.06 5.77
CA VAL A 69 11.96 1.40 4.47
C VAL A 69 13.03 0.36 4.20
N GLN A 70 14.31 0.72 4.32
CA GLN A 70 15.44 -0.20 4.12
C GLN A 70 15.36 -1.40 5.09
N ASP A 71 15.15 -1.14 6.36
CA ASP A 71 15.00 -2.17 7.40
C ASP A 71 13.87 -3.15 7.09
N ILE A 72 12.72 -2.64 6.61
CA ILE A 72 11.55 -3.45 6.26
C ILE A 72 11.88 -4.38 5.09
N PHE A 73 12.52 -3.87 4.03
CA PHE A 73 12.89 -4.70 2.89
C PHE A 73 13.96 -5.72 3.23
N LEU A 74 14.95 -5.37 4.06
CA LEU A 74 15.92 -6.35 4.57
C LEU A 74 15.25 -7.45 5.39
N HIS A 75 14.28 -7.08 6.23
CA HIS A 75 13.49 -8.05 6.99
C HIS A 75 12.62 -8.90 6.06
N ALA A 76 11.93 -8.30 5.10
CA ALA A 76 11.09 -8.97 4.13
C ALA A 76 11.91 -9.98 3.31
N PHE A 77 13.10 -9.60 2.81
CA PHE A 77 13.98 -10.49 2.08
C PHE A 77 14.37 -11.74 2.90
N LYS A 78 14.78 -11.54 4.17
CA LYS A 78 15.14 -12.64 5.07
C LYS A 78 13.96 -13.57 5.38
N LYS A 79 12.73 -13.05 5.36
CA LYS A 79 11.51 -13.77 5.73
C LYS A 79 10.64 -14.19 4.54
N LEU A 80 11.05 -13.89 3.29
CA LEU A 80 10.25 -14.16 2.11
C LEU A 80 9.85 -15.64 1.97
N HIS A 81 10.73 -16.55 2.40
CA HIS A 81 10.46 -17.98 2.44
C HIS A 81 9.28 -18.39 3.34
N THR A 82 8.84 -17.50 4.24
CA THR A 82 7.66 -17.74 5.09
C THR A 82 6.34 -17.34 4.43
N LEU A 83 6.40 -16.63 3.31
CA LEU A 83 5.23 -16.22 2.54
C LEU A 83 4.65 -17.44 1.81
N ARG A 84 3.45 -17.88 2.21
CA ARG A 84 2.80 -19.07 1.66
C ARG A 84 2.18 -18.84 0.29
N ASP A 85 1.70 -17.64 0.04
CA ASP A 85 1.04 -17.24 -1.20
C ASP A 85 1.76 -16.02 -1.79
N ALA A 86 2.39 -16.19 -2.94
CA ALA A 86 3.11 -15.14 -3.63
C ALA A 86 2.20 -13.94 -4.02
N ALA A 87 0.91 -14.19 -4.28
CA ALA A 87 -0.05 -13.14 -4.58
C ALA A 87 -0.38 -12.25 -3.35
N ALA A 88 -0.09 -12.74 -2.14
CA ALA A 88 -0.28 -11.97 -0.91
C ALA A 88 0.93 -11.10 -0.54
N PHE A 89 1.95 -10.93 -1.40
CA PHE A 89 3.15 -10.17 -1.09
C PHE A 89 2.84 -8.72 -0.68
N GLY A 90 1.97 -8.03 -1.43
CA GLY A 90 1.58 -6.65 -1.12
C GLY A 90 0.96 -6.49 0.28
N PRO A 91 -0.14 -7.18 0.61
CA PRO A 91 -0.71 -7.19 1.96
C PRO A 91 0.28 -7.61 3.06
N TRP A 92 1.17 -8.57 2.76
CA TRP A 92 2.16 -9.07 3.71
C TRP A 92 3.22 -8.02 4.05
N ILE A 93 3.83 -7.36 3.05
CA ILE A 93 4.82 -6.31 3.30
C ILE A 93 4.18 -5.06 3.92
N ALA A 94 2.93 -4.73 3.55
CA ALA A 94 2.16 -3.66 4.18
C ALA A 94 1.94 -3.92 5.69
N MET A 95 1.68 -5.18 6.07
CA MET A 95 1.56 -5.58 7.47
C MET A 95 2.89 -5.42 8.21
N ILE A 96 4.02 -5.82 7.59
CA ILE A 96 5.36 -5.63 8.17
C ILE A 96 5.61 -4.13 8.42
N ALA A 97 5.29 -3.27 7.45
CA ALA A 97 5.48 -1.83 7.57
C ALA A 97 4.64 -1.22 8.71
N ARG A 98 3.36 -1.61 8.83
CA ARG A 98 2.50 -1.14 9.93
C ARG A 98 3.02 -1.58 11.29
N ASN A 99 3.45 -2.84 11.42
CA ASN A 99 4.02 -3.36 12.66
C ASN A 99 5.32 -2.64 13.03
N ARG A 100 6.18 -2.34 12.05
CA ARG A 100 7.42 -1.60 12.28
C ARG A 100 7.15 -0.19 12.78
N ALA A 101 6.13 0.49 12.24
CA ALA A 101 5.73 1.81 12.72
C ALA A 101 5.21 1.77 14.18
N VAL A 102 4.46 0.73 14.55
CA VAL A 102 4.02 0.52 15.94
C VAL A 102 5.22 0.28 16.87
N ASP A 103 6.17 -0.56 16.45
CA ASP A 103 7.39 -0.83 17.23
C ASP A 103 8.27 0.43 17.37
N PHE A 104 8.34 1.27 16.35
CA PHE A 104 9.02 2.56 16.41
C PHE A 104 8.43 3.43 17.53
N HIS A 105 7.11 3.63 17.55
CA HIS A 105 6.47 4.43 18.60
C HIS A 105 6.61 3.84 20.00
N ARG A 106 6.61 2.51 20.13
CA ARG A 106 6.83 1.87 21.43
C ARG A 106 8.23 2.18 21.95
N ARG A 107 9.27 2.03 21.11
CA ARG A 107 10.66 2.32 21.49
C ARG A 107 10.87 3.81 21.77
N SER A 108 10.30 4.69 20.94
CA SER A 108 10.41 6.14 21.13
C SER A 108 9.80 6.59 22.47
N LYS A 109 8.71 5.97 22.92
CA LYS A 109 8.13 6.24 24.25
C LYS A 109 9.03 5.79 25.40
N GLU A 110 9.76 4.71 25.24
CA GLU A 110 10.73 4.21 26.23
C GLU A 110 12.00 5.10 26.28
N THR A 111 12.29 5.86 25.19
CA THR A 111 13.47 6.70 25.06
C THR A 111 13.20 8.20 25.34
N VAL A 112 11.93 8.63 25.45
CA VAL A 112 11.51 10.04 25.68
C VAL A 112 11.75 10.50 27.13
N GLU A 113 12.95 10.26 27.67
CA GLU A 113 13.51 11.13 28.72
C GLU A 113 14.55 12.15 28.19
N ILE A 114 14.89 12.14 26.89
CA ILE A 114 15.94 13.04 26.34
C ILE A 114 15.60 13.45 24.90
N ASN A 115 15.34 14.75 24.71
CA ASN A 115 15.39 15.58 23.49
C ASN A 115 14.10 15.85 22.71
N ASP A 116 13.58 17.03 23.02
CA ASP A 116 12.54 17.75 22.27
C ASP A 116 13.14 18.87 21.38
N ASP A 117 14.23 18.63 20.68
CA ASP A 117 14.84 19.64 19.82
C ASP A 117 15.57 19.04 18.61
N LEU A 118 14.85 18.82 17.51
CA LEU A 118 15.43 18.82 16.14
C LEU A 118 14.33 19.04 15.09
N ARG A 119 13.83 20.28 15.00
CA ARG A 119 13.05 20.76 13.84
C ARG A 119 14.01 21.46 12.88
N GLY A 120 14.58 20.72 11.95
CA GLY A 120 15.23 21.29 10.77
C GLY A 120 14.21 21.40 9.64
N SER A 121 13.85 22.60 9.24
CA SER A 121 12.91 22.84 8.14
C SER A 121 13.57 23.72 7.08
N ASP A 122 13.74 23.19 5.87
CA ASP A 122 13.99 23.97 4.67
C ASP A 122 12.68 24.58 4.17
N ALA A 123 12.67 25.89 3.89
CA ALA A 123 11.48 26.69 3.69
C ALA A 123 10.61 26.31 2.46
N HIS A 124 11.09 25.46 1.53
CA HIS A 124 10.31 25.00 0.36
C HIS A 124 9.48 23.76 0.68
N ASP A 125 9.78 23.09 1.79
CA ASP A 125 9.12 21.87 2.26
C ASP A 125 7.97 22.16 3.26
N SER A 126 7.86 23.43 3.73
CA SER A 126 6.94 23.85 4.79
C SER A 126 5.48 23.50 4.51
N ARG A 127 4.96 23.85 3.33
CA ARG A 127 3.53 23.62 3.01
C ARG A 127 3.19 22.13 2.80
N ALA A 128 4.07 21.38 2.16
CA ALA A 128 3.90 19.94 2.02
C ALA A 128 3.95 19.23 3.38
N GLN A 129 4.83 19.71 4.24
CA GLN A 129 4.98 19.21 5.61
C GLN A 129 3.75 19.54 6.48
N GLU A 130 3.22 20.78 6.37
CA GLU A 130 1.97 21.17 7.01
C GLU A 130 0.79 20.30 6.59
N ILE A 131 0.64 20.03 5.29
CA ILE A 131 -0.41 19.14 4.77
C ILE A 131 -0.22 17.70 5.31
N LEU A 132 1.02 17.21 5.37
CA LEU A 132 1.31 15.90 5.91
C LEU A 132 0.96 15.81 7.40
N GLU A 133 1.26 16.83 8.19
CA GLU A 133 0.86 16.89 9.60
C GLU A 133 -0.65 16.95 9.77
N LEU A 134 -1.37 17.69 8.90
CA LEU A 134 -2.83 17.66 8.87
C LEU A 134 -3.36 16.26 8.58
N ILE A 135 -2.79 15.56 7.59
CA ILE A 135 -3.18 14.17 7.31
C ILE A 135 -2.92 13.27 8.53
N ARG A 136 -1.78 13.46 9.22
CA ARG A 136 -1.44 12.71 10.43
C ARG A 136 -2.37 12.98 11.60
N SER A 137 -2.98 14.17 11.68
CA SER A 137 -3.97 14.51 12.70
C SER A 137 -5.33 13.84 12.48
N LEU A 138 -5.62 13.36 11.26
CA LEU A 138 -6.88 12.69 10.93
C LEU A 138 -6.98 11.31 11.61
N PRO A 139 -8.20 10.73 11.73
CA PRO A 139 -8.37 9.36 12.19
C PRO A 139 -7.52 8.36 11.39
N GLU A 140 -6.94 7.38 12.07
CA GLU A 140 -5.96 6.44 11.50
C GLU A 140 -6.45 5.74 10.23
N ALA A 141 -7.75 5.38 10.18
CA ALA A 141 -8.36 4.73 9.02
C ALA A 141 -8.19 5.52 7.69
N TYR A 142 -7.99 6.84 7.77
CA TYR A 142 -7.91 7.70 6.58
C TYR A 142 -6.47 8.07 6.21
N ARG A 143 -5.56 8.15 7.18
CA ARG A 143 -4.18 8.64 6.99
C ARG A 143 -3.46 7.88 5.89
N GLU A 144 -3.38 6.57 6.01
CA GLU A 144 -2.67 5.69 5.08
C GLU A 144 -3.21 5.83 3.65
N THR A 145 -4.52 5.74 3.46
CA THR A 145 -5.13 5.85 2.13
C THR A 145 -4.92 7.22 1.51
N LEU A 146 -4.93 8.30 2.32
CA LEU A 146 -4.66 9.65 1.83
C LEU A 146 -3.20 9.84 1.42
N VAL A 147 -2.24 9.38 2.22
CA VAL A 147 -0.82 9.47 1.87
C VAL A 147 -0.54 8.65 0.60
N LEU A 148 -1.01 7.42 0.51
CA LEU A 148 -0.84 6.59 -0.68
C LEU A 148 -1.46 7.23 -1.93
N ARG A 149 -2.57 7.94 -1.79
CA ARG A 149 -3.23 8.64 -2.90
C ARG A 149 -2.54 9.94 -3.30
N LEU A 150 -2.20 10.79 -2.32
CA LEU A 150 -1.77 12.17 -2.55
C LEU A 150 -0.26 12.31 -2.70
N VAL A 151 0.51 11.49 -1.98
CA VAL A 151 1.97 11.52 -2.02
C VAL A 151 2.51 10.49 -3.00
N GLU A 152 2.07 9.24 -2.90
CA GLU A 152 2.56 8.14 -3.74
C GLU A 152 1.81 8.03 -5.10
N GLY A 153 0.78 8.81 -5.32
CA GLY A 153 0.03 8.84 -6.58
C GLY A 153 -0.80 7.59 -6.89
N MET A 154 -0.96 6.68 -5.95
CA MET A 154 -1.65 5.40 -6.18
C MET A 154 -3.13 5.60 -6.45
N THR A 155 -3.68 4.81 -7.38
CA THR A 155 -5.13 4.73 -7.62
C THR A 155 -5.85 3.94 -6.52
N GLY A 156 -7.16 4.14 -6.39
CA GLY A 156 -7.95 3.38 -5.41
C GLY A 156 -7.85 1.86 -5.57
N PRO A 157 -7.93 1.30 -6.79
CA PRO A 157 -7.71 -0.13 -7.03
C PRO A 157 -6.31 -0.62 -6.63
N GLU A 158 -5.25 0.15 -6.94
CA GLU A 158 -3.87 -0.20 -6.52
C GLU A 158 -3.71 -0.20 -5.01
N ILE A 159 -4.27 0.80 -4.31
CA ILE A 159 -4.29 0.84 -2.85
C ILE A 159 -4.98 -0.42 -2.31
N ALA A 160 -6.15 -0.78 -2.83
CA ALA A 160 -6.87 -1.97 -2.38
C ALA A 160 -6.05 -3.26 -2.59
N ALA A 161 -5.53 -3.47 -3.79
CA ALA A 161 -4.75 -4.66 -4.13
C ALA A 161 -3.49 -4.80 -3.26
N ARG A 162 -2.77 -3.69 -3.02
CA ARG A 162 -1.48 -3.70 -2.33
C ARG A 162 -1.60 -3.66 -0.80
N THR A 163 -2.68 -3.07 -0.25
CA THR A 163 -2.84 -2.94 1.21
C THR A 163 -3.62 -4.06 1.86
N GLY A 164 -4.35 -4.85 1.08
CA GLY A 164 -5.32 -5.84 1.55
C GLY A 164 -6.65 -5.24 2.02
N LEU A 165 -6.88 -3.93 1.80
CA LEU A 165 -8.17 -3.30 2.04
C LEU A 165 -9.15 -3.63 0.91
N THR A 166 -10.44 -3.67 1.20
CA THR A 166 -11.45 -3.79 0.14
C THR A 166 -11.55 -2.49 -0.66
N ALA A 167 -11.88 -2.58 -1.96
CA ALA A 167 -12.09 -1.40 -2.81
C ALA A 167 -13.17 -0.45 -2.25
N ALA A 168 -14.19 -1.01 -1.59
CA ALA A 168 -15.22 -0.24 -0.92
C ALA A 168 -14.65 0.55 0.27
N SER A 169 -13.82 -0.09 1.11
CA SER A 169 -13.15 0.58 2.25
C SER A 169 -12.25 1.69 1.77
N VAL A 170 -11.41 1.45 0.75
CA VAL A 170 -10.53 2.48 0.17
C VAL A 170 -11.33 3.67 -0.34
N ARG A 171 -12.42 3.45 -1.08
CA ARG A 171 -13.29 4.52 -1.58
C ARG A 171 -13.88 5.36 -0.43
N VAL A 172 -14.38 4.70 0.61
CA VAL A 172 -14.95 5.37 1.78
C VAL A 172 -13.88 6.17 2.53
N ASN A 173 -12.71 5.58 2.75
CA ASN A 173 -11.60 6.22 3.45
C ASN A 173 -11.11 7.46 2.69
N LEU A 174 -10.91 7.35 1.38
CA LEU A 174 -10.52 8.47 0.53
C LEU A 174 -11.58 9.58 0.55
N HIS A 175 -12.87 9.23 0.39
CA HIS A 175 -13.95 10.24 0.38
C HIS A 175 -14.05 10.99 1.72
N ARG A 176 -14.10 10.26 2.83
CA ARG A 176 -14.23 10.85 4.16
C ARG A 176 -12.97 11.60 4.58
N GLY A 177 -11.80 11.00 4.31
CA GLY A 177 -10.52 11.62 4.61
C GLY A 177 -10.31 12.94 3.85
N MET A 178 -10.61 12.97 2.54
CA MET A 178 -10.54 14.18 1.73
C MET A 178 -11.53 15.28 2.21
N LYS A 179 -12.70 14.87 2.66
CA LYS A 179 -13.66 15.83 3.22
C LYS A 179 -13.10 16.49 4.50
N LEU A 180 -12.55 15.68 5.40
CA LEU A 180 -11.96 16.20 6.66
C LEU A 180 -10.72 17.06 6.38
N LEU A 181 -9.84 16.63 5.47
CA LEU A 181 -8.65 17.38 5.09
C LEU A 181 -9.01 18.76 4.53
N ARG A 182 -10.00 18.83 3.62
CA ARG A 182 -10.47 20.12 3.08
C ARG A 182 -11.07 21.02 4.15
N GLN A 183 -11.79 20.46 5.11
CA GLN A 183 -12.33 21.25 6.23
C GLN A 183 -11.20 21.86 7.06
N GLN A 184 -10.15 21.11 7.39
CA GLN A 184 -9.02 21.63 8.14
C GLN A 184 -8.21 22.67 7.35
N LEU A 185 -7.98 22.46 6.04
CA LEU A 185 -7.32 23.45 5.19
C LEU A 185 -8.13 24.74 5.06
N GLY A 186 -9.46 24.67 4.91
CA GLY A 186 -10.34 25.85 4.85
C GLY A 186 -10.36 26.66 6.15
N PHE A 187 -10.16 26.03 7.31
CA PHE A 187 -9.97 26.74 8.57
C PHE A 187 -8.64 27.49 8.64
N MET A 188 -7.58 26.98 8.03
CA MET A 188 -6.24 27.61 8.04
C MET A 188 -6.15 28.80 7.06
N GLU A 189 -6.85 28.75 5.91
CA GLU A 189 -6.89 29.85 4.94
C GLU A 189 -7.81 31.01 5.37
N GLY A 190 -8.62 30.83 6.40
CA GLY A 190 -9.56 31.83 6.94
C GLY A 190 -9.05 32.56 8.20
N LEU A 191 -7.81 32.32 8.64
CA LEU A 191 -7.10 33.02 9.71
C LEU A 191 -6.03 33.97 9.16
#